data_8d53ae3bf374ba76e141c1688f07e59f
#
_entry.id   8d53ae3bf374ba76e141c1688f07e59f
#
_cell.length_a   1.000
_cell.length_b   1.000
_cell.length_c   1.000
_cell.angle_alpha   90.00
_cell.angle_beta   90.00
_cell.angle_gamma   90.00
#
_symmetry.space_group_name_H-M   'P 1'
#
loop_
_entity.id
_entity.type
_entity.pdbx_description
1 polymer ?
#
loop_
_entity_poly.entity_id
_entity_poly.type
_entity_poly.pdbx_seq_one_letter_code
_entity_poly.pdbx_strand_id
1 'polypeptide(L)'
;MNLLKKRRLKVLNAIFTALEIAGMRPAIQGKEARDLSVQINDTRVQIALDDATKTPERHPRQEHWNRPRRTSDKLKLSIFKGGATSNIRQSWEDGKDGDKLERHLLEIVIAIVLSGEIQYREASQRSYGWLVQRKADAIEKIRKRKEQEEQKERERKAALEKARINSLLSDADGMRKAKDIRQYVKDVRERYEAGGVAASAEEMDQWAQWAEEQADRIDPLKSGRFQSSMKELQG
;
A
#
# COMPACT_ATOMS: atom_id res chain seq x y z
N MET A 1 48.07 -30.13 -8.77
CA MET A 1 46.64 -29.92 -9.07
C MET A 1 45.90 -31.23 -8.82
N ASN A 2 44.90 -31.24 -7.90
CA ASN A 2 44.19 -32.45 -7.48
C ASN A 2 43.41 -33.05 -8.66
N LEU A 3 43.41 -34.39 -8.82
CA LEU A 3 42.70 -35.12 -9.88
C LEU A 3 41.21 -34.75 -9.97
N LEU A 4 40.56 -34.59 -8.83
CA LEU A 4 39.15 -34.15 -8.76
C LEU A 4 38.94 -32.75 -9.38
N LYS A 5 39.85 -31.80 -9.13
CA LYS A 5 39.79 -30.46 -9.70
C LYS A 5 39.91 -30.50 -11.23
N LYS A 6 40.82 -31.34 -11.77
CA LYS A 6 40.96 -31.54 -13.21
C LYS A 6 39.70 -32.13 -13.84
N ARG A 7 39.10 -33.13 -13.16
CA ARG A 7 37.87 -33.79 -13.63
C ARG A 7 36.68 -32.80 -13.60
N ARG A 8 36.52 -32.01 -12.51
CA ARG A 8 35.51 -30.96 -12.40
C ARG A 8 35.59 -29.96 -13.56
N LEU A 9 36.78 -29.48 -13.89
CA LEU A 9 36.97 -28.56 -15.02
C LEU A 9 36.59 -29.20 -16.35
N LYS A 10 36.94 -30.48 -16.58
CA LYS A 10 36.55 -31.21 -17.80
C LYS A 10 35.03 -31.33 -17.95
N VAL A 11 34.33 -31.70 -16.87
CA VAL A 11 32.87 -31.81 -16.83
C VAL A 11 32.21 -30.46 -17.10
N LEU A 12 32.68 -29.39 -16.42
CA LEU A 12 32.19 -28.03 -16.66
C LEU A 12 32.41 -27.57 -18.09
N ASN A 13 33.60 -27.79 -18.64
CA ASN A 13 33.90 -27.42 -20.01
C ASN A 13 32.98 -28.14 -21.01
N ALA A 14 32.74 -29.46 -20.82
CA ALA A 14 31.85 -30.23 -21.67
C ALA A 14 30.41 -29.71 -21.63
N ILE A 15 29.88 -29.40 -20.43
CA ILE A 15 28.54 -28.83 -20.26
C ILE A 15 28.44 -27.43 -20.90
N PHE A 16 29.44 -26.57 -20.66
CA PHE A 16 29.43 -25.20 -21.18
C PHE A 16 29.55 -25.16 -22.70
N THR A 17 30.44 -25.98 -23.27
CA THR A 17 30.56 -26.11 -24.75
C THR A 17 29.25 -26.59 -25.36
N ALA A 18 28.59 -27.59 -24.74
CA ALA A 18 27.31 -28.07 -25.26
C ALA A 18 26.21 -26.99 -25.18
N LEU A 19 26.17 -26.19 -24.09
CA LEU A 19 25.23 -25.08 -23.92
C LEU A 19 25.52 -23.93 -24.93
N GLU A 20 26.77 -23.60 -25.17
CA GLU A 20 27.17 -22.60 -26.17
C GLU A 20 26.79 -23.03 -27.60
N ILE A 21 26.99 -24.28 -27.97
CA ILE A 21 26.54 -24.82 -29.25
C ILE A 21 25.01 -24.71 -29.37
N ALA A 22 24.27 -24.89 -28.26
CA ALA A 22 22.82 -24.73 -28.22
C ALA A 22 22.38 -23.24 -28.17
N GLY A 23 23.32 -22.24 -28.26
CA GLY A 23 23.02 -20.83 -28.27
C GLY A 23 22.82 -20.19 -26.89
N MET A 24 23.11 -20.91 -25.82
CA MET A 24 23.05 -20.42 -24.44
C MET A 24 24.36 -19.71 -24.04
N ARG A 25 24.33 -18.89 -22.99
CA ARG A 25 25.50 -18.16 -22.52
C ARG A 25 25.90 -18.59 -21.10
N PRO A 26 26.78 -19.57 -20.94
CA PRO A 26 27.29 -19.91 -19.64
C PRO A 26 28.20 -18.80 -19.10
N ALA A 27 28.17 -18.57 -17.79
CA ALA A 27 28.98 -17.59 -17.11
C ALA A 27 29.52 -18.11 -15.78
N ILE A 28 30.76 -17.74 -15.51
CA ILE A 28 31.44 -18.06 -14.26
C ILE A 28 31.70 -16.74 -13.54
N GLN A 29 31.23 -16.60 -12.32
CA GLN A 29 31.40 -15.39 -11.49
C GLN A 29 31.96 -15.75 -10.11
N GLY A 30 32.45 -14.70 -9.39
CA GLY A 30 32.94 -14.84 -8.03
C GLY A 30 34.41 -15.18 -7.92
N LYS A 31 34.96 -14.97 -6.69
CA LYS A 31 36.32 -15.37 -6.32
C LYS A 31 36.38 -16.90 -6.36
N GLU A 32 37.21 -17.58 -6.94
CA GLU A 32 37.34 -19.04 -7.09
C GLU A 32 36.38 -19.71 -8.09
N ALA A 33 35.75 -18.94 -9.00
CA ALA A 33 34.87 -19.48 -10.06
C ALA A 33 33.79 -20.47 -9.52
N ARG A 34 33.14 -20.12 -8.40
CA ARG A 34 32.13 -20.99 -7.77
C ARG A 34 30.69 -20.65 -8.19
N ASP A 35 30.46 -19.41 -8.57
CA ASP A 35 29.12 -18.97 -9.01
C ASP A 35 28.96 -19.28 -10.50
N LEU A 36 28.39 -20.46 -10.77
CA LEU A 36 28.12 -20.91 -12.12
C LEU A 36 26.69 -20.56 -12.49
N SER A 37 26.49 -19.96 -13.64
CA SER A 37 25.18 -19.66 -14.18
C SER A 37 25.12 -19.81 -15.67
N VAL A 38 23.92 -20.04 -16.19
CA VAL A 38 23.66 -20.12 -17.64
C VAL A 38 22.56 -19.12 -17.97
N GLN A 39 22.82 -18.21 -18.88
CA GLN A 39 21.84 -17.30 -19.42
C GLN A 39 21.08 -17.99 -20.54
N ILE A 40 19.77 -18.15 -20.38
CA ILE A 40 18.86 -18.73 -21.35
C ILE A 40 17.80 -17.67 -21.66
N ASN A 41 17.88 -17.03 -22.82
CA ASN A 41 17.10 -15.82 -23.11
C ASN A 41 17.27 -14.78 -21.99
N ASP A 42 16.16 -14.34 -21.38
CA ASP A 42 16.16 -13.35 -20.30
C ASP A 42 16.27 -13.98 -18.89
N THR A 43 16.43 -15.30 -18.82
CA THR A 43 16.46 -16.02 -17.54
C THR A 43 17.85 -16.52 -17.21
N ARG A 44 18.28 -16.34 -15.98
CA ARG A 44 19.55 -16.87 -15.46
C ARG A 44 19.29 -18.09 -14.60
N VAL A 45 19.76 -19.26 -15.05
CA VAL A 45 19.75 -20.52 -14.29
C VAL A 45 21.04 -20.65 -13.51
N GLN A 46 20.95 -20.78 -12.21
CA GLN A 46 22.11 -21.03 -11.33
C GLN A 46 22.35 -22.54 -11.22
N ILE A 47 23.62 -22.92 -11.32
CA ILE A 47 24.09 -24.29 -11.17
C ILE A 47 25.26 -24.33 -10.18
N ALA A 48 25.45 -25.45 -9.54
CA ALA A 48 26.67 -25.71 -8.77
C ALA A 48 27.22 -27.09 -9.17
N LEU A 49 28.53 -27.19 -9.26
CA LEU A 49 29.24 -28.43 -9.41
C LEU A 49 30.29 -28.50 -8.33
N ASP A 50 30.02 -29.27 -7.29
CA ASP A 50 30.86 -29.38 -6.10
C ASP A 50 31.15 -30.85 -5.75
N ASP A 51 32.03 -31.02 -4.73
CA ASP A 51 32.23 -32.28 -4.07
C ASP A 51 30.90 -32.74 -3.39
N ALA A 52 30.52 -34.00 -3.58
CA ALA A 52 29.28 -34.57 -3.07
C ALA A 52 29.08 -34.48 -1.56
N THR A 53 30.18 -34.27 -0.81
CA THR A 53 30.13 -34.07 0.65
C THR A 53 29.86 -32.65 1.10
N LYS A 54 29.86 -31.70 0.17
CA LYS A 54 29.59 -30.29 0.46
C LYS A 54 28.11 -29.96 0.21
N THR A 55 27.43 -29.53 1.25
CA THR A 55 26.16 -28.86 1.10
C THR A 55 26.41 -27.51 0.38
N PRO A 56 25.66 -27.13 -0.64
CA PRO A 56 25.85 -25.85 -1.31
C PRO A 56 25.35 -24.71 -0.42
N GLU A 57 26.16 -24.30 0.54
CA GLU A 57 25.88 -23.15 1.40
C GLU A 57 26.56 -21.90 0.84
N ARG A 58 25.78 -20.87 0.61
CA ARG A 58 26.18 -19.60 -0.01
C ARG A 58 26.76 -18.56 0.97
N HIS A 59 26.94 -18.85 2.27
CA HIS A 59 27.43 -17.88 3.24
C HIS A 59 28.81 -18.24 3.81
N PRO A 60 29.86 -17.43 3.47
CA PRO A 60 31.23 -17.64 4.00
C PRO A 60 31.42 -17.16 5.43
N ARG A 61 30.35 -17.00 6.25
CA ARG A 61 30.46 -16.29 7.54
C ARG A 61 30.61 -17.22 8.78
N GLN A 62 30.60 -18.52 8.61
CA GLN A 62 30.91 -19.45 9.72
C GLN A 62 31.76 -20.62 9.22
N GLU A 63 33.01 -20.34 8.88
CA GLU A 63 34.02 -21.39 8.85
C GLU A 63 34.35 -21.79 10.27
N HIS A 64 33.76 -22.87 10.74
CA HIS A 64 34.32 -23.61 11.89
C HIS A 64 35.69 -24.16 11.52
N TRP A 65 36.69 -23.46 11.97
CA TRP A 65 38.09 -23.79 11.82
C TRP A 65 38.44 -25.04 12.56
N ASN A 66 38.16 -26.24 12.22
CA ASN A 66 38.79 -27.48 12.79
C ASN A 66 38.02 -28.75 12.52
N ARG A 67 37.34 -28.91 11.38
CA ARG A 67 36.97 -30.26 10.95
C ARG A 67 37.83 -30.69 9.77
N PRO A 68 38.54 -31.86 9.85
CA PRO A 68 39.24 -32.41 8.68
C PRO A 68 38.19 -32.62 7.60
N ARG A 69 38.33 -31.88 6.48
CA ARG A 69 37.45 -32.01 5.32
C ARG A 69 37.62 -33.40 4.72
N ARG A 70 36.70 -34.31 4.94
CA ARG A 70 36.60 -35.52 4.14
C ARG A 70 36.26 -35.07 2.72
N THR A 71 37.27 -35.04 1.83
CA THR A 71 37.06 -34.85 0.40
C THR A 71 36.64 -36.19 -0.17
N SER A 72 35.41 -36.28 -0.69
CA SER A 72 35.01 -37.44 -1.48
C SER A 72 35.51 -37.22 -2.92
N ASP A 73 35.90 -38.29 -3.61
CA ASP A 73 36.26 -38.22 -5.02
C ASP A 73 35.01 -38.13 -5.95
N LYS A 74 33.87 -37.90 -5.36
CA LYS A 74 32.57 -37.83 -6.03
C LYS A 74 32.16 -36.39 -6.32
N LEU A 75 31.65 -36.14 -7.53
CA LEU A 75 31.10 -34.85 -7.92
C LEU A 75 29.57 -34.89 -7.84
N LYS A 76 28.98 -33.72 -7.49
CA LYS A 76 27.55 -33.47 -7.50
C LYS A 76 27.27 -32.19 -8.27
N LEU A 77 26.38 -32.29 -9.24
CA LEU A 77 25.82 -31.13 -9.97
C LEU A 77 24.43 -30.85 -9.44
N SER A 78 24.13 -29.59 -9.17
CA SER A 78 22.82 -29.15 -8.72
C SER A 78 22.32 -27.96 -9.58
N ILE A 79 21.06 -27.99 -9.95
CA ILE A 79 20.35 -26.88 -10.62
C ILE A 79 19.42 -26.26 -9.61
N PHE A 80 19.46 -24.92 -9.48
CA PHE A 80 18.66 -24.20 -8.49
C PHE A 80 17.39 -23.57 -9.09
N LYS A 81 16.36 -23.45 -8.26
CA LYS A 81 15.11 -22.77 -8.58
C LYS A 81 15.22 -21.29 -8.22
N GLY A 82 15.19 -20.39 -9.23
CA GLY A 82 14.93 -18.99 -9.01
C GLY A 82 16.00 -18.20 -8.24
N GLY A 83 17.27 -18.45 -8.48
CA GLY A 83 18.36 -17.62 -7.93
C GLY A 83 18.71 -17.84 -6.45
N ALA A 84 17.94 -18.62 -5.72
CA ALA A 84 18.23 -19.02 -4.34
C ALA A 84 18.92 -20.39 -4.30
N THR A 85 20.10 -20.44 -3.70
CA THR A 85 20.90 -21.69 -3.58
C THR A 85 20.32 -22.73 -2.64
N SER A 86 19.30 -22.38 -1.86
CA SER A 86 18.61 -23.30 -0.95
C SER A 86 17.57 -24.19 -1.63
N ASN A 87 17.07 -23.81 -2.81
CA ASN A 87 16.03 -24.55 -3.51
C ASN A 87 16.61 -25.28 -4.71
N ILE A 88 17.05 -26.51 -4.49
CA ILE A 88 17.52 -27.42 -5.56
C ILE A 88 16.31 -27.92 -6.33
N ARG A 89 16.30 -27.71 -7.66
CA ARG A 89 15.28 -28.23 -8.57
C ARG A 89 15.61 -29.67 -8.95
N GLN A 90 16.87 -29.95 -9.28
CA GLN A 90 17.35 -31.24 -9.74
C GLN A 90 18.83 -31.37 -9.42
N SER A 91 19.29 -32.58 -9.13
CA SER A 91 20.71 -32.85 -8.89
C SER A 91 21.12 -34.22 -9.38
N TRP A 92 22.38 -34.34 -9.80
CA TRP A 92 23.05 -35.58 -10.19
C TRP A 92 24.31 -35.72 -9.35
N GLU A 93 24.63 -36.95 -8.96
CA GLU A 93 25.78 -37.26 -8.12
C GLU A 93 26.44 -38.54 -8.64
N ASP A 94 27.75 -38.61 -8.57
CA ASP A 94 28.51 -39.84 -8.89
C ASP A 94 28.02 -41.00 -8.02
N GLY A 95 27.54 -42.09 -8.68
CA GLY A 95 27.02 -43.31 -8.05
C GLY A 95 28.12 -44.12 -7.37
N LYS A 96 27.70 -45.21 -6.66
CA LYS A 96 28.63 -46.15 -6.01
C LYS A 96 29.26 -47.14 -6.98
N ASP A 97 28.54 -47.45 -8.06
CA ASP A 97 28.87 -48.54 -9.03
C ASP A 97 29.53 -48.04 -10.32
N GLY A 98 30.31 -46.96 -10.24
CA GLY A 98 31.00 -46.39 -11.42
C GLY A 98 30.12 -45.57 -12.33
N ASP A 99 28.88 -45.24 -11.92
CA ASP A 99 28.02 -44.30 -12.62
C ASP A 99 28.54 -42.90 -12.35
N LYS A 100 29.08 -42.28 -13.40
CA LYS A 100 29.75 -40.96 -13.33
C LYS A 100 28.90 -39.90 -14.03
N LEU A 101 28.99 -38.66 -13.57
CA LEU A 101 28.32 -37.49 -14.14
C LEU A 101 28.50 -37.37 -15.67
N GLU A 102 29.65 -37.83 -16.15
CA GLU A 102 29.97 -37.83 -17.61
C GLU A 102 28.99 -38.62 -18.46
N ARG A 103 28.28 -39.58 -17.88
CA ARG A 103 27.24 -40.37 -18.59
C ARG A 103 25.93 -39.60 -18.72
N HIS A 104 25.70 -38.65 -17.83
CA HIS A 104 24.47 -37.86 -17.73
C HIS A 104 24.58 -36.49 -18.37
N LEU A 105 25.67 -36.15 -19.07
CA LEU A 105 25.92 -34.80 -19.59
C LEU A 105 24.78 -34.30 -20.48
N LEU A 106 24.24 -35.15 -21.36
CA LEU A 106 23.10 -34.75 -22.23
C LEU A 106 21.85 -34.44 -21.40
N GLU A 107 21.54 -35.31 -20.43
CA GLU A 107 20.40 -35.14 -19.54
C GLU A 107 20.54 -33.84 -18.72
N ILE A 108 21.74 -33.56 -18.19
CA ILE A 108 22.06 -32.36 -17.46
C ILE A 108 21.85 -31.11 -18.32
N VAL A 109 22.36 -31.10 -19.55
CA VAL A 109 22.19 -29.95 -20.46
C VAL A 109 20.71 -29.71 -20.76
N ILE A 110 19.96 -30.77 -21.09
CA ILE A 110 18.50 -30.66 -21.29
C ILE A 110 17.79 -30.11 -20.06
N ALA A 111 18.13 -30.60 -18.86
CA ALA A 111 17.53 -30.13 -17.61
C ALA A 111 17.85 -28.67 -17.30
N ILE A 112 19.05 -28.20 -17.63
CA ILE A 112 19.41 -26.77 -17.49
C ILE A 112 18.52 -25.93 -18.41
N VAL A 113 18.38 -26.30 -19.69
CA VAL A 113 17.55 -25.57 -20.66
C VAL A 113 16.07 -25.56 -20.23
N LEU A 114 15.53 -26.73 -19.87
CA LEU A 114 14.15 -26.84 -19.38
C LEU A 114 13.94 -26.00 -18.10
N SER A 115 14.93 -25.98 -17.20
CA SER A 115 14.85 -25.15 -15.99
C SER A 115 14.77 -23.66 -16.30
N GLY A 116 15.49 -23.19 -17.32
CA GLY A 116 15.40 -21.81 -17.79
C GLY A 116 14.02 -21.46 -18.33
N GLU A 117 13.47 -22.32 -19.18
CA GLU A 117 12.14 -22.14 -19.75
C GLU A 117 11.04 -22.12 -18.67
N ILE A 118 11.09 -23.04 -17.72
CA ILE A 118 10.13 -23.09 -16.62
C ILE A 118 10.24 -21.83 -15.75
N GLN A 119 11.46 -21.38 -15.43
CA GLN A 119 11.66 -20.15 -14.66
C GLN A 119 11.13 -18.92 -15.39
N TYR A 120 11.33 -18.83 -16.70
CA TYR A 120 10.78 -17.77 -17.54
C TYR A 120 9.25 -17.74 -17.48
N ARG A 121 8.59 -18.89 -17.66
CA ARG A 121 7.13 -18.98 -17.59
C ARG A 121 6.58 -18.61 -16.21
N GLU A 122 7.21 -19.12 -15.15
CA GLU A 122 6.85 -18.78 -13.77
C GLU A 122 7.01 -17.27 -13.48
N ALA A 123 8.07 -16.64 -13.99
CA ALA A 123 8.30 -15.21 -13.85
C ALA A 123 7.28 -14.39 -14.65
N SER A 124 6.99 -14.77 -15.87
CA SER A 124 5.99 -14.15 -16.73
C SER A 124 4.59 -14.20 -16.12
N GLN A 125 4.18 -15.37 -15.61
CA GLN A 125 2.89 -15.51 -14.93
C GLN A 125 2.79 -14.63 -13.68
N ARG A 126 3.85 -14.57 -12.86
CA ARG A 126 3.89 -13.68 -11.67
C ARG A 126 3.79 -12.22 -12.06
N SER A 127 4.53 -11.81 -13.09
CA SER A 127 4.51 -10.44 -13.61
C SER A 127 3.12 -10.06 -14.11
N TYR A 128 2.48 -10.93 -14.88
CA TYR A 128 1.12 -10.73 -15.37
C TYR A 128 0.12 -10.65 -14.22
N GLY A 129 0.18 -11.56 -13.25
CA GLY A 129 -0.68 -11.54 -12.06
C GLY A 129 -0.53 -10.25 -11.27
N TRP A 130 0.70 -9.76 -11.10
CA TRP A 130 0.95 -8.49 -10.44
C TRP A 130 0.34 -7.28 -11.19
N LEU A 131 0.44 -7.26 -12.53
CA LEU A 131 -0.17 -6.21 -13.35
C LEU A 131 -1.70 -6.20 -13.24
N VAL A 132 -2.33 -7.38 -13.26
CA VAL A 132 -3.79 -7.54 -13.09
C VAL A 132 -4.22 -7.02 -11.71
N GLN A 133 -3.51 -7.44 -10.66
CA GLN A 133 -3.80 -7.00 -9.30
C GLN A 133 -3.64 -5.48 -9.14
N ARG A 134 -2.56 -4.91 -9.66
CA ARG A 134 -2.32 -3.46 -9.62
C ARG A 134 -3.43 -2.68 -10.32
N LYS A 135 -3.91 -3.19 -11.46
CA LYS A 135 -5.05 -2.58 -12.17
C LYS A 135 -6.34 -2.64 -11.35
N ALA A 136 -6.63 -3.78 -10.73
CA ALA A 136 -7.80 -3.94 -9.87
C ALA A 136 -7.74 -3.00 -8.66
N ASP A 137 -6.59 -2.90 -7.98
CA ASP A 137 -6.37 -2.00 -6.85
C ASP A 137 -6.53 -0.52 -7.26
N ALA A 138 -6.08 -0.14 -8.46
CA ALA A 138 -6.23 1.22 -8.96
C ALA A 138 -7.71 1.56 -9.21
N ILE A 139 -8.47 0.66 -9.82
CA ILE A 139 -9.92 0.82 -10.05
C ILE A 139 -10.66 0.95 -8.71
N GLU A 140 -10.33 0.09 -7.75
CA GLU A 140 -10.94 0.12 -6.41
C GLU A 140 -10.66 1.43 -5.67
N LYS A 141 -9.43 1.96 -5.77
CA LYS A 141 -9.07 3.27 -5.19
C LYS A 141 -9.89 4.40 -5.81
N ILE A 142 -10.07 4.40 -7.14
CA ILE A 142 -10.88 5.42 -7.83
C ILE A 142 -12.33 5.33 -7.37
N ARG A 143 -12.90 4.12 -7.27
CA ARG A 143 -14.27 3.90 -6.80
C ARG A 143 -14.47 4.43 -5.38
N LYS A 144 -13.60 4.04 -4.44
CA LYS A 144 -13.66 4.50 -3.05
C LYS A 144 -13.53 6.01 -2.92
N ARG A 145 -12.65 6.63 -3.71
CA ARG A 145 -12.50 8.08 -3.72
C ARG A 145 -13.78 8.78 -4.17
N LYS A 146 -14.40 8.29 -5.25
CA LYS A 146 -15.65 8.83 -5.75
C LYS A 146 -16.78 8.69 -4.72
N GLU A 147 -16.93 7.52 -4.10
CA GLU A 147 -17.91 7.28 -3.04
C GLU A 147 -17.69 8.23 -1.84
N GLN A 148 -16.44 8.46 -1.43
CA GLN A 148 -16.12 9.40 -0.36
C GLN A 148 -16.42 10.86 -0.73
N GLU A 149 -16.15 11.27 -1.97
CA GLU A 149 -16.48 12.61 -2.47
C GLU A 149 -18.00 12.83 -2.51
N GLU A 150 -18.75 11.86 -3.01
CA GLU A 150 -20.22 11.92 -3.02
C GLU A 150 -20.81 11.95 -1.60
N GLN A 151 -20.25 11.16 -0.68
CA GLN A 151 -20.69 11.17 0.71
C GLN A 151 -20.44 12.53 1.39
N LYS A 152 -19.23 13.09 1.22
CA LYS A 152 -18.90 14.43 1.73
C LYS A 152 -19.82 15.52 1.18
N GLU A 153 -20.14 15.43 -0.11
CA GLU A 153 -21.05 16.40 -0.74
C GLU A 153 -22.48 16.29 -0.18
N ARG A 154 -22.98 15.06 0.05
CA ARG A 154 -24.27 14.83 0.71
C ARG A 154 -24.29 15.38 2.13
N GLU A 155 -23.24 15.10 2.92
CA GLU A 155 -23.09 15.60 4.29
C GLU A 155 -23.03 17.13 4.32
N ARG A 156 -22.28 17.74 3.40
CA ARG A 156 -22.21 19.21 3.25
C ARG A 156 -23.59 19.81 2.96
N LYS A 157 -24.33 19.26 1.99
CA LYS A 157 -25.68 19.73 1.67
C LYS A 157 -26.63 19.61 2.86
N ALA A 158 -26.62 18.46 3.54
CA ALA A 158 -27.42 18.24 4.73
C ALA A 158 -27.06 19.21 5.88
N ALA A 159 -25.77 19.47 6.09
CA ALA A 159 -25.31 20.43 7.10
C ALA A 159 -25.74 21.88 6.80
N LEU A 160 -25.64 22.29 5.53
CA LEU A 160 -26.12 23.60 5.07
C LEU A 160 -27.63 23.76 5.28
N GLU A 161 -28.42 22.76 4.88
CA GLU A 161 -29.87 22.79 5.09
C GLU A 161 -30.24 22.85 6.56
N LYS A 162 -29.60 22.05 7.40
CA LYS A 162 -29.79 22.10 8.86
C LYS A 162 -29.44 23.48 9.45
N ALA A 163 -28.36 24.09 8.98
CA ALA A 163 -27.96 25.45 9.41
C ALA A 163 -29.03 26.49 9.01
N ARG A 164 -29.57 26.41 7.80
CA ARG A 164 -30.65 27.28 7.30
C ARG A 164 -31.94 27.14 8.16
N ILE A 165 -32.33 25.91 8.45
CA ILE A 165 -33.49 25.64 9.32
C ILE A 165 -33.27 26.23 10.73
N ASN A 166 -32.10 26.03 11.32
CA ASN A 166 -31.77 26.56 12.65
C ASN A 166 -31.77 28.08 12.67
N SER A 167 -31.24 28.73 11.62
CA SER A 167 -31.28 30.19 11.49
C SER A 167 -32.73 30.71 11.42
N LEU A 168 -33.56 30.07 10.61
CA LEU A 168 -34.99 30.42 10.51
C LEU A 168 -35.72 30.29 11.84
N LEU A 169 -35.50 29.19 12.58
CA LEU A 169 -36.09 28.98 13.90
C LEU A 169 -35.61 30.04 14.91
N SER A 170 -34.32 30.38 14.88
CA SER A 170 -33.72 31.43 15.73
C SER A 170 -34.33 32.81 15.45
N ASP A 171 -34.54 33.13 14.17
CA ASP A 171 -35.17 34.40 13.78
C ASP A 171 -36.64 34.44 14.20
N ALA A 172 -37.38 33.35 14.02
CA ALA A 172 -38.79 33.26 14.49
C ALA A 172 -38.90 33.43 16.03
N ASP A 173 -37.98 32.81 16.78
CA ASP A 173 -37.91 32.95 18.22
C ASP A 173 -37.52 34.40 18.65
N GLY A 174 -36.57 34.99 17.94
CA GLY A 174 -36.17 36.40 18.17
C GLY A 174 -37.35 37.35 17.96
N MET A 175 -38.10 37.17 16.87
CA MET A 175 -39.30 37.99 16.60
C MET A 175 -40.37 37.80 17.70
N ARG A 176 -40.62 36.58 18.17
CA ARG A 176 -41.56 36.31 19.27
C ARG A 176 -41.15 37.01 20.54
N LYS A 177 -39.90 36.84 20.97
CA LYS A 177 -39.34 37.48 22.16
C LYS A 177 -39.39 39.00 22.09
N ALA A 178 -39.08 39.58 20.93
CA ALA A 178 -39.17 41.04 20.75
C ALA A 178 -40.64 41.55 20.92
N LYS A 179 -41.60 40.81 20.38
CA LYS A 179 -43.03 41.11 20.54
C LYS A 179 -43.46 41.01 22.01
N ASP A 180 -43.02 39.95 22.71
CA ASP A 180 -43.34 39.74 24.12
C ASP A 180 -42.75 40.87 25.02
N ILE A 181 -41.54 41.31 24.71
CA ILE A 181 -40.93 42.45 25.44
C ILE A 181 -41.74 43.73 25.20
N ARG A 182 -42.09 44.06 23.96
CA ARG A 182 -42.89 45.24 23.63
C ARG A 182 -44.27 45.20 24.31
N GLN A 183 -44.90 44.02 24.36
CA GLN A 183 -46.16 43.85 25.08
C GLN A 183 -45.99 44.05 26.57
N TYR A 184 -44.91 43.50 27.14
CA TYR A 184 -44.58 43.68 28.56
C TYR A 184 -44.34 45.15 28.91
N VAL A 185 -43.62 45.90 28.10
CA VAL A 185 -43.42 47.36 28.28
C VAL A 185 -44.75 48.11 28.30
N LYS A 186 -45.65 47.76 27.38
CA LYS A 186 -46.98 48.33 27.30
C LYS A 186 -47.80 48.04 28.56
N ASP A 187 -47.84 46.81 29.02
CA ASP A 187 -48.55 46.39 30.22
C ASP A 187 -48.03 47.09 31.49
N VAL A 188 -46.72 47.29 31.61
CA VAL A 188 -46.09 48.04 32.70
C VAL A 188 -46.42 49.54 32.66
N ARG A 189 -46.44 50.15 31.48
CA ARG A 189 -46.89 51.54 31.31
C ARG A 189 -48.32 51.75 31.74
N GLU A 190 -49.24 50.88 31.30
CA GLU A 190 -50.64 50.90 31.71
C GLU A 190 -50.83 50.79 33.22
N ARG A 191 -50.00 49.93 33.88
CA ARG A 191 -50.03 49.75 35.33
C ARG A 191 -49.43 50.95 36.08
N TYR A 192 -48.43 51.60 35.50
CA TYR A 192 -47.87 52.87 36.02
C TYR A 192 -48.91 54.00 35.98
N GLU A 193 -49.57 54.17 34.87
CA GLU A 193 -50.65 55.16 34.70
C GLU A 193 -51.82 54.93 35.69
N ALA A 194 -52.13 53.66 36.02
CA ALA A 194 -53.11 53.29 37.00
C ALA A 194 -52.68 53.50 38.50
N GLY A 195 -51.44 54.06 38.70
CA GLY A 195 -50.90 54.33 40.03
C GLY A 195 -50.37 53.12 40.77
N GLY A 196 -50.14 52.01 40.05
CA GLY A 196 -49.72 50.76 40.65
C GLY A 196 -48.19 50.52 40.73
N VAL A 197 -47.38 51.52 40.34
CA VAL A 197 -45.89 51.45 40.33
C VAL A 197 -45.36 52.73 40.96
N ALA A 198 -44.49 52.62 41.97
CA ALA A 198 -43.82 53.74 42.63
C ALA A 198 -42.50 54.08 41.90
N ALA A 199 -42.60 54.83 40.82
CA ALA A 199 -41.45 55.31 40.03
C ALA A 199 -41.71 56.73 39.53
N SER A 200 -40.65 57.52 39.27
CA SER A 200 -40.79 58.76 38.58
C SER A 200 -41.09 58.61 37.10
N ALA A 201 -41.68 59.61 36.44
CA ALA A 201 -41.94 59.61 35.01
C ALA A 201 -40.65 59.38 34.18
N GLU A 202 -39.57 60.06 34.64
CA GLU A 202 -38.25 59.94 33.97
C GLU A 202 -37.66 58.58 34.08
N GLU A 203 -37.76 57.90 35.21
CA GLU A 203 -37.29 56.53 35.44
C GLU A 203 -38.08 55.51 34.58
N MET A 204 -39.41 55.70 34.48
CA MET A 204 -40.27 54.87 33.64
C MET A 204 -39.93 55.02 32.16
N ASP A 205 -39.69 56.22 31.68
CA ASP A 205 -39.38 56.47 30.27
C ASP A 205 -37.99 55.92 29.91
N GLN A 206 -36.99 56.11 30.76
CA GLN A 206 -35.64 55.53 30.55
C GLN A 206 -35.67 54.01 30.54
N TRP A 207 -36.42 53.38 31.46
CA TRP A 207 -36.57 51.91 31.47
C TRP A 207 -37.29 51.40 30.24
N ALA A 208 -38.37 52.07 29.84
CA ALA A 208 -39.16 51.64 28.66
C ALA A 208 -38.35 51.79 27.38
N GLN A 209 -37.62 52.91 27.24
CA GLN A 209 -36.71 53.10 26.09
C GLN A 209 -35.65 52.01 26.03
N TRP A 210 -35.00 51.72 27.15
CA TRP A 210 -34.01 50.64 27.23
C TRP A 210 -34.59 49.26 26.84
N ALA A 211 -35.77 48.92 27.32
CA ALA A 211 -36.44 47.69 27.04
C ALA A 211 -36.84 47.56 25.52
N GLU A 212 -37.32 48.64 24.94
CA GLU A 212 -37.64 48.69 23.50
C GLU A 212 -36.36 48.56 22.66
N GLU A 213 -35.25 49.19 23.03
CA GLU A 213 -33.95 49.01 22.38
C GLU A 213 -33.47 47.55 22.43
N GLN A 214 -33.67 46.82 23.57
CA GLN A 214 -33.37 45.41 23.67
C GLN A 214 -34.28 44.56 22.72
N ALA A 215 -35.57 44.89 22.64
CA ALA A 215 -36.49 44.23 21.71
C ALA A 215 -36.04 44.45 20.27
N ASP A 216 -35.62 45.64 19.88
CA ASP A 216 -35.15 45.98 18.54
C ASP A 216 -33.85 45.25 18.18
N ARG A 217 -32.96 45.01 19.12
CA ARG A 217 -31.71 44.23 18.92
C ARG A 217 -31.95 42.77 18.59
N ILE A 218 -32.95 42.15 19.23
CA ILE A 218 -33.26 40.74 19.00
C ILE A 218 -34.22 40.51 17.83
N ASP A 219 -34.92 41.55 17.38
CA ASP A 219 -35.89 41.51 16.31
C ASP A 219 -35.18 41.32 14.95
N PRO A 220 -35.35 40.20 14.26
CA PRO A 220 -34.70 39.97 12.96
C PRO A 220 -35.20 40.91 11.88
N LEU A 221 -36.42 41.47 12.00
CA LEU A 221 -36.95 42.43 11.04
C LEU A 221 -36.25 43.80 11.20
N LYS A 222 -35.95 44.21 12.42
CA LYS A 222 -35.25 45.48 12.70
C LYS A 222 -33.74 45.35 12.42
N SER A 223 -33.12 44.25 12.80
CA SER A 223 -31.70 44.00 12.58
C SER A 223 -31.35 43.64 11.11
N GLY A 224 -32.32 43.37 10.27
CA GLY A 224 -32.12 42.97 8.86
C GLY A 224 -31.56 41.56 8.64
N ARG A 225 -31.47 40.73 9.69
CA ARG A 225 -30.90 39.36 9.61
C ARG A 225 -31.64 38.47 8.60
N PHE A 226 -32.94 38.63 8.44
CA PHE A 226 -33.73 37.85 7.48
C PHE A 226 -33.27 38.06 6.03
N GLN A 227 -32.66 39.21 5.70
CA GLN A 227 -32.16 39.49 4.34
C GLN A 227 -30.92 38.65 4.01
N SER A 228 -30.10 38.32 4.99
CA SER A 228 -28.93 37.45 4.79
C SER A 228 -29.37 36.03 4.46
N SER A 229 -30.38 35.51 5.18
CA SER A 229 -30.90 34.16 4.93
C SER A 229 -31.59 34.04 3.56
N MET A 230 -32.20 35.11 3.04
CA MET A 230 -32.75 35.16 1.67
C MET A 230 -31.65 35.10 0.61
N LYS A 231 -30.52 35.78 0.81
CA LYS A 231 -29.39 35.77 -0.14
C LYS A 231 -28.71 34.41 -0.23
N GLU A 232 -28.63 33.69 0.89
CA GLU A 232 -28.06 32.34 0.93
C GLU A 232 -28.88 31.28 0.16
N LEU A 233 -30.14 31.58 -0.17
CA LEU A 233 -30.98 30.72 -0.99
C LEU A 233 -30.70 30.84 -2.50
N GLN A 234 -30.01 31.90 -2.94
CA GLN A 234 -29.79 32.23 -4.36
C GLN A 234 -28.36 31.78 -4.84
N GLY A 235 -27.49 31.27 -3.97
CA GLY A 235 -26.13 30.80 -4.26
C GLY A 235 -25.99 29.31 -4.00
#